data_81f3af12d1e3ef09a3e2c9ab164e866f
#
_entry.id   81f3af12d1e3ef09a3e2c9ab164e866f
#
_cell.length_a   1.000
_cell.length_b   1.000
_cell.length_c   1.000
_cell.angle_alpha   90.00
_cell.angle_beta   90.00
_cell.angle_gamma   90.00
#
_symmetry.space_group_name_H-M   'P 1'
#
loop_
_entity.id
_entity.type
_entity.pdbx_description
1 polymer ?
#
loop_
_entity_poly.entity_id
_entity_poly.type
_entity_poly.pdbx_seq_one_letter_code
_entity_poly.pdbx_strand_id
1 'polypeptide(L)'
;RGFGRISGGERQLVLVARALVQNAKILIMDEPTANLDYGNQYRVMAKIKELAAGGYTIILSTHNPEHALLFADKSFVIQKGEFVAAGSSAEVLNEEMMRRLYGVDVRILTTEINEEEARVFVPVGTSARDK
;
A
#
# COMPACT_ATOMS: atom_id res chain seq x y z
N ARG A 1 -8.24 -26.57 11.81
CA ARG A 1 -7.43 -25.46 12.34
C ARG A 1 -8.34 -24.39 12.93
N GLY A 2 -8.19 -24.08 14.21
CA GLY A 2 -8.97 -23.03 14.84
C GLY A 2 -8.64 -21.64 14.34
N PHE A 3 -9.62 -20.74 14.38
CA PHE A 3 -9.45 -19.35 13.93
C PHE A 3 -8.29 -18.65 14.64
N GLY A 4 -8.10 -18.88 15.93
CA GLY A 4 -7.02 -18.28 16.71
C GLY A 4 -5.61 -18.76 16.34
N ARG A 5 -5.49 -19.80 15.50
CA ARG A 5 -4.19 -20.34 15.06
C ARG A 5 -3.78 -19.91 13.66
N ILE A 6 -4.63 -19.18 12.95
CA ILE A 6 -4.28 -18.71 11.62
C ILE A 6 -3.37 -17.49 11.71
N SER A 7 -2.49 -17.33 10.72
CA SER A 7 -1.59 -16.20 10.65
C SER A 7 -2.35 -14.89 10.40
N GLY A 8 -1.69 -13.76 10.64
CA GLY A 8 -2.26 -12.45 10.32
C GLY A 8 -2.65 -12.31 8.85
N GLY A 9 -1.82 -12.84 7.93
CA GLY A 9 -2.11 -12.82 6.51
C GLY A 9 -3.32 -13.68 6.15
N GLU A 10 -3.42 -14.87 6.72
CA GLU A 10 -4.58 -15.74 6.54
C GLU A 10 -5.85 -15.08 7.07
N ARG A 11 -5.76 -14.40 8.22
CA ARG A 11 -6.89 -13.68 8.81
C ARG A 11 -7.39 -12.57 7.89
N GLN A 12 -6.49 -11.78 7.30
CA GLN A 12 -6.87 -10.74 6.34
C GLN A 12 -7.55 -11.34 5.12
N LEU A 13 -7.04 -12.44 4.59
CA LEU A 13 -7.65 -13.11 3.44
C LEU A 13 -9.03 -13.67 3.80
N VAL A 14 -9.25 -14.14 5.03
CA VAL A 14 -10.56 -14.56 5.50
C VAL A 14 -11.55 -13.40 5.53
N LEU A 15 -11.13 -12.22 6.00
CA LEU A 15 -11.97 -11.03 6.02
C LEU A 15 -12.35 -10.58 4.61
N VAL A 16 -11.41 -10.63 3.67
CA VAL A 16 -11.68 -10.36 2.26
C VAL A 16 -12.68 -11.36 1.69
N ALA A 17 -12.51 -12.64 1.97
CA ALA A 17 -13.42 -13.68 1.52
C ALA A 17 -14.85 -13.45 2.05
N ARG A 18 -15.00 -13.03 3.29
CA ARG A 18 -16.32 -12.70 3.87
C ARG A 18 -16.97 -11.54 3.13
N ALA A 19 -16.22 -10.49 2.80
CA ALA A 19 -16.74 -9.36 2.02
C ALA A 19 -17.20 -9.81 0.64
N LEU A 20 -16.46 -10.70 -0.02
CA LEU A 20 -16.84 -11.26 -1.32
C LEU A 20 -18.15 -12.06 -1.26
N VAL A 21 -18.31 -12.86 -0.19
CA VAL A 21 -19.55 -13.63 0.01
C VAL A 21 -20.74 -12.69 0.21
N GLN A 22 -20.54 -11.55 0.83
CA GLN A 22 -21.57 -10.53 1.00
C GLN A 22 -21.83 -9.72 -0.27
N ASN A 23 -21.12 -10.01 -1.35
CA ASN A 23 -21.25 -9.33 -2.64
C ASN A 23 -20.97 -7.81 -2.54
N ALA A 24 -20.06 -7.42 -1.68
CA ALA A 24 -19.64 -6.02 -1.55
C ALA A 24 -18.85 -5.60 -2.79
N LYS A 25 -19.14 -4.41 -3.32
CA LYS A 25 -18.41 -3.83 -4.46
C LYS A 25 -17.29 -2.90 -4.03
N ILE A 26 -17.37 -2.41 -2.82
CA ILE A 26 -16.36 -1.53 -2.23
C ILE A 26 -15.83 -2.21 -0.98
N LEU A 27 -14.51 -2.37 -0.91
CA LEU A 27 -13.82 -2.93 0.24
C LEU A 27 -13.00 -1.82 0.89
N ILE A 28 -13.19 -1.63 2.20
CA ILE A 28 -12.43 -0.65 2.97
C ILE A 28 -11.58 -1.43 3.99
N MET A 29 -10.29 -1.18 3.98
CA MET A 29 -9.33 -1.89 4.82
C MET A 29 -8.44 -0.90 5.56
N ASP A 30 -8.23 -1.12 6.85
CA ASP A 30 -7.33 -0.32 7.67
C ASP A 30 -6.03 -1.09 7.88
N GLU A 31 -4.95 -0.59 7.30
CA GLU A 31 -3.61 -1.17 7.41
C GLU A 31 -3.58 -2.71 7.25
N PRO A 32 -4.03 -3.23 6.10
CA PRO A 32 -4.23 -4.67 5.93
C PRO A 32 -2.94 -5.50 6.03
N THR A 33 -1.77 -4.88 5.94
CA THR A 33 -0.48 -5.57 6.04
C THR A 33 0.24 -5.33 7.36
N ALA A 34 -0.36 -4.60 8.30
CA ALA A 34 0.25 -4.31 9.59
C ALA A 34 0.59 -5.60 10.35
N ASN A 35 1.78 -5.64 10.93
CA ASN A 35 2.28 -6.76 11.73
C ASN A 35 2.45 -8.07 10.97
N LEU A 36 2.44 -8.03 9.65
CA LEU A 36 2.72 -9.20 8.83
C LEU A 36 4.20 -9.24 8.42
N ASP A 37 4.73 -10.45 8.24
CA ASP A 37 6.05 -10.62 7.64
C ASP A 37 6.03 -10.24 6.14
N TYR A 38 7.21 -10.15 5.56
CA TYR A 38 7.38 -9.72 4.17
C TYR A 38 6.55 -10.56 3.19
N GLY A 39 6.60 -11.89 3.32
CA GLY A 39 5.88 -12.78 2.41
C GLY A 39 4.36 -12.64 2.53
N ASN A 40 3.85 -12.53 3.75
CA ASN A 40 2.41 -12.36 3.98
C ASN A 40 1.93 -10.98 3.54
N GLN A 41 2.74 -9.93 3.74
CA GLN A 41 2.42 -8.60 3.20
C GLN A 41 2.22 -8.65 1.69
N TYR A 42 3.13 -9.30 0.99
CA TYR A 42 3.04 -9.43 -0.47
C TYR A 42 1.78 -10.19 -0.90
N ARG A 43 1.50 -11.31 -0.24
CA ARG A 43 0.31 -12.12 -0.58
C ARG A 43 -0.98 -11.34 -0.41
N VAL A 44 -1.09 -10.57 0.67
CA VAL A 44 -2.27 -9.72 0.91
C VAL A 44 -2.39 -8.64 -0.16
N MET A 45 -1.31 -7.93 -0.44
CA MET A 45 -1.34 -6.85 -1.44
C MET A 45 -1.59 -7.40 -2.85
N ALA A 46 -1.01 -8.53 -3.20
CA ALA A 46 -1.25 -9.16 -4.50
C ALA A 46 -2.72 -9.57 -4.66
N LYS A 47 -3.32 -10.10 -3.60
CA LYS A 47 -4.76 -10.44 -3.61
C LYS A 47 -5.65 -9.21 -3.75
N ILE A 48 -5.31 -8.14 -3.06
CA ILE A 48 -6.02 -6.86 -3.17
C ILE A 48 -5.96 -6.34 -4.60
N LYS A 49 -4.78 -6.38 -5.23
CA LYS A 49 -4.62 -5.94 -6.61
C LYS A 49 -5.44 -6.80 -7.58
N GLU A 50 -5.44 -8.10 -7.37
CA GLU A 50 -6.25 -9.03 -8.15
C GLU A 50 -7.75 -8.70 -8.06
N LEU A 51 -8.25 -8.42 -6.87
CA LEU A 51 -9.64 -8.03 -6.65
C LEU A 51 -9.97 -6.71 -7.33
N ALA A 52 -9.09 -5.73 -7.25
CA ALA A 52 -9.28 -4.45 -7.93
C ALA A 52 -9.35 -4.64 -9.45
N ALA A 53 -8.49 -5.48 -10.01
CA ALA A 53 -8.53 -5.82 -11.44
C ALA A 53 -9.83 -6.53 -11.82
N GLY A 54 -10.44 -7.25 -10.89
CA GLY A 54 -11.73 -7.94 -11.09
C GLY A 54 -12.95 -7.06 -10.93
N GLY A 55 -12.80 -5.76 -10.72
CA GLY A 55 -13.91 -4.80 -10.67
C GLY A 55 -14.28 -4.28 -9.29
N TYR A 56 -13.58 -4.71 -8.23
CA TYR A 56 -13.80 -4.17 -6.89
C TYR A 56 -13.11 -2.82 -6.73
N THR A 57 -13.77 -1.91 -6.02
CA THR A 57 -13.14 -0.66 -5.58
C THR A 57 -12.56 -0.91 -4.18
N ILE A 58 -11.27 -0.69 -4.03
CA ILE A 58 -10.59 -0.95 -2.75
C ILE A 58 -9.99 0.34 -2.24
N ILE A 59 -10.33 0.66 -1.00
CA ILE A 59 -9.77 1.80 -0.27
C ILE A 59 -9.05 1.22 0.95
N LEU A 60 -7.76 1.51 1.06
CA LEU A 60 -7.00 1.03 2.20
C LEU A 60 -6.11 2.14 2.78
N SER A 61 -5.88 2.06 4.07
CA SER A 61 -4.86 2.89 4.71
C SER A 61 -3.56 2.10 4.85
N THR A 62 -2.43 2.76 4.77
CA THR A 62 -1.14 2.14 4.95
C THR A 62 -0.09 3.16 5.40
N HIS A 63 0.89 2.72 6.17
CA HIS A 63 2.10 3.47 6.47
C HIS A 63 3.26 3.09 5.55
N ASN A 64 3.03 2.19 4.60
CA ASN A 64 4.08 1.71 3.72
C ASN A 64 3.96 2.36 2.33
N PRO A 65 4.76 3.38 2.03
CA PRO A 65 4.68 4.09 0.75
C PRO A 65 5.08 3.22 -0.44
N GLU A 66 5.92 2.20 -0.22
CA GLU A 66 6.29 1.27 -1.28
C GLU A 66 5.09 0.45 -1.75
N HIS A 67 4.24 0.02 -0.82
CA HIS A 67 3.00 -0.68 -1.17
C HIS A 67 2.07 0.22 -1.99
N ALA A 68 1.93 1.47 -1.59
CA ALA A 68 1.12 2.41 -2.35
C ALA A 68 1.67 2.64 -3.75
N LEU A 69 2.99 2.79 -3.88
CA LEU A 69 3.62 3.00 -5.18
C LEU A 69 3.49 1.78 -6.09
N LEU A 70 3.62 0.57 -5.54
CA LEU A 70 3.59 -0.67 -6.32
C LEU A 70 2.17 -1.15 -6.64
N PHE A 71 1.21 -0.95 -5.74
CA PHE A 71 -0.08 -1.61 -5.84
C PHE A 71 -1.28 -0.68 -6.02
N ALA A 72 -1.16 0.59 -5.65
CA ALA A 72 -2.30 1.51 -5.71
C ALA A 72 -2.27 2.38 -6.95
N ASP A 73 -3.42 2.54 -7.58
CA ASP A 73 -3.58 3.45 -8.73
C ASP A 73 -3.54 4.90 -8.29
N LYS A 74 -4.24 5.21 -7.20
CA LYS A 74 -4.36 6.56 -6.65
C LYS A 74 -3.98 6.56 -5.18
N SER A 75 -3.41 7.66 -4.74
CA SER A 75 -3.03 7.85 -3.34
C SER A 75 -3.56 9.18 -2.81
N PHE A 76 -3.99 9.14 -1.56
CA PHE A 76 -4.32 10.33 -0.77
C PHE A 76 -3.31 10.40 0.36
N VAL A 77 -2.68 11.53 0.53
CA VAL A 77 -1.72 11.74 1.62
C VAL A 77 -2.37 12.57 2.71
N ILE A 78 -2.35 12.00 3.91
CA ILE A 78 -2.84 12.67 5.12
C ILE A 78 -1.66 12.75 6.08
N GLN A 79 -1.41 13.94 6.59
CA GLN A 79 -0.35 14.20 7.56
C GLN A 79 -0.90 15.06 8.69
N LYS A 80 -0.71 14.62 9.93
CA LYS A 80 -1.20 15.33 11.13
C LYS A 80 -2.69 15.65 11.05
N GLY A 81 -3.48 14.70 10.55
CA GLY A 81 -4.93 14.86 10.42
C GLY A 81 -5.38 15.76 9.28
N GLU A 82 -4.46 16.27 8.48
CA GLU A 82 -4.79 17.14 7.36
C GLU A 82 -4.52 16.48 6.02
N PHE A 83 -5.38 16.78 5.07
CA PHE A 83 -5.22 16.34 3.69
C PHE A 83 -4.10 17.16 3.03
N VAL A 84 -3.12 16.46 2.45
CA VAL A 84 -1.95 17.09 1.85
C VAL A 84 -1.97 17.04 0.33
N ALA A 85 -2.27 15.87 -0.23
CA ALA A 85 -2.21 15.66 -1.67
C ALA A 85 -3.06 14.47 -2.09
N ALA A 86 -3.52 14.48 -3.33
CA ALA A 86 -4.21 13.36 -3.96
C ALA A 86 -3.88 13.32 -5.45
N GLY A 87 -3.87 12.12 -6.01
CA GLY A 87 -3.64 11.93 -7.42
C GLY A 87 -3.15 10.51 -7.71
N SER A 88 -2.57 10.29 -8.87
CA SER A 88 -1.94 9.01 -9.16
C SER A 88 -0.82 8.75 -8.15
N SER A 89 -0.64 7.50 -7.76
CA SER A 89 0.39 7.16 -6.78
C SER A 89 1.78 7.60 -7.24
N ALA A 90 2.08 7.47 -8.53
CA ALA A 90 3.36 7.86 -9.09
C ALA A 90 3.60 9.39 -9.00
N GLU A 91 2.57 10.21 -9.16
CA GLU A 91 2.69 11.66 -9.06
C GLU A 91 2.77 12.14 -7.62
N VAL A 92 1.96 11.55 -6.74
CA VAL A 92 1.85 11.98 -5.34
C VAL A 92 3.04 11.53 -4.52
N LEU A 93 3.49 10.29 -4.72
CA LEU A 93 4.59 9.68 -3.97
C LEU A 93 5.92 9.91 -4.68
N ASN A 94 6.28 11.15 -4.80
CA ASN A 94 7.54 11.59 -5.41
C ASN A 94 8.63 11.76 -4.36
N GLU A 95 9.83 12.10 -4.81
CA GLU A 95 11.01 12.25 -3.94
C GLU A 95 10.81 13.34 -2.89
N GLU A 96 10.17 14.44 -3.27
CA GLU A 96 9.87 15.56 -2.38
C GLU A 96 8.87 15.14 -1.28
N MET A 97 7.82 14.41 -1.65
CA MET A 97 6.83 13.92 -0.68
C MET A 97 7.45 12.96 0.32
N MET A 98 8.36 12.09 -0.13
CA MET A 98 9.07 11.17 0.77
C MET A 98 9.92 11.93 1.77
N ARG A 99 10.60 13.00 1.34
CA ARG A 99 11.35 13.86 2.25
C ARG A 99 10.43 14.53 3.27
N ARG A 100 9.31 15.06 2.80
CA ARG A 100 8.32 15.72 3.66
C ARG A 100 7.74 14.79 4.72
N LEU A 101 7.32 13.59 4.31
CA LEU A 101 6.65 12.66 5.23
C LEU A 101 7.61 11.96 6.18
N TYR A 102 8.76 11.57 5.70
CA TYR A 102 9.66 10.66 6.43
C TYR A 102 11.03 11.22 6.74
N GLY A 103 11.39 12.37 6.15
CA GLY A 103 12.73 12.93 6.33
C GLY A 103 13.83 12.08 5.68
N VAL A 104 13.48 11.35 4.63
CA VAL A 104 14.40 10.48 3.92
C VAL A 104 14.52 10.97 2.48
N ASP A 105 15.76 11.11 2.03
CA ASP A 105 16.03 11.39 0.63
C ASP A 105 16.05 10.06 -0.11
N VAL A 106 15.21 9.96 -1.12
CA VAL A 106 15.12 8.76 -1.96
C VAL A 106 15.33 9.12 -3.41
N ARG A 107 15.79 8.14 -4.17
CA ARG A 107 15.72 8.17 -5.63
C ARG A 107 14.63 7.21 -6.07
N ILE A 108 13.82 7.65 -7.02
CA ILE A 108 12.82 6.80 -7.63
C ILE A 108 13.42 6.23 -8.90
N LEU A 109 13.57 4.91 -8.93
CA LEU A 109 14.07 4.20 -10.10
C LEU A 109 12.91 3.51 -10.79
N THR A 110 12.91 3.59 -12.11
CA THR A 110 11.96 2.89 -12.94
C THR A 110 12.65 1.69 -13.56
N THR A 111 12.02 0.54 -13.46
CA THR A 111 12.52 -0.70 -14.05
C THR A 111 11.36 -1.45 -14.72
N GLU A 112 11.69 -2.46 -15.49
CA GLU A 112 10.70 -3.32 -16.12
C GLU A 112 10.77 -4.70 -15.49
N ILE A 113 9.62 -5.19 -15.03
CA ILE A 113 9.48 -6.51 -14.44
C ILE A 113 8.26 -7.17 -15.06
N ASN A 114 8.46 -8.35 -15.67
CA ASN A 114 7.38 -9.09 -16.35
C ASN A 114 6.64 -8.24 -17.39
N GLU A 115 7.40 -7.47 -18.18
CA GLU A 115 6.87 -6.59 -19.24
C GLU A 115 6.03 -5.41 -18.71
N GLU A 116 6.05 -5.17 -17.41
CA GLU A 116 5.38 -4.03 -16.78
C GLU A 116 6.40 -3.07 -16.16
N GLU A 117 6.12 -1.79 -16.26
CA GLU A 117 6.94 -0.78 -15.60
C GLU A 117 6.71 -0.82 -14.09
N ALA A 118 7.79 -0.85 -13.33
CA ALA A 118 7.76 -0.80 -11.88
C ALA A 118 8.64 0.35 -11.39
N ARG A 119 8.18 1.04 -10.35
CA ARG A 119 8.92 2.12 -9.68
C ARG A 119 9.26 1.70 -8.28
N VAL A 120 10.48 1.99 -7.88
CA VAL A 120 10.98 1.64 -6.54
C VAL A 120 11.68 2.84 -5.91
N PHE A 121 11.58 2.94 -4.59
CA PHE A 121 12.34 3.91 -3.81
C PHE A 121 13.67 3.33 -3.40
N VAL A 122 14.73 4.09 -3.60
CA VAL A 122 16.06 3.74 -3.10
C VAL A 122 16.49 4.83 -2.13
N PRO A 123 16.59 4.55 -0.83
CA PRO A 123 17.06 5.54 0.13
C PRO A 123 18.52 5.89 -0.14
N VAL A 124 18.83 7.19 -0.15
CA VAL A 124 20.18 7.68 -0.42
C VAL A 124 20.71 8.58 0.69
N GLY A 125 19.87 8.94 1.65
CA GLY A 125 20.30 9.77 2.79
C GLY A 125 19.10 10.15 3.65
N THR A 126 19.40 10.93 4.67
CA THR A 126 18.37 11.52 5.53
C THR A 126 18.53 13.03 5.54
N SER A 127 17.42 13.73 5.41
CA SER A 127 17.41 15.17 5.60
C SER A 127 17.11 15.51 7.06
N ALA A 128 17.65 16.63 7.54
CA ALA A 128 17.31 17.12 8.86
C ALA A 128 15.82 17.43 8.88
N ARG A 129 15.09 16.87 9.85
CA ARG A 129 13.71 17.25 10.07
C ARG A 129 13.70 18.59 10.79
N ASP A 130 12.91 19.51 10.32
CA ASP A 130 12.58 20.70 11.08
C ASP A 130 11.85 20.25 12.34
N LYS A 131 12.46 20.54 13.45
CA LYS A 131 11.90 20.15 14.75
C LYS A 131 10.71 21.00 15.12
#